data_e0cdf7b469eefec711fa3535b7440ec7
#
_entry.id   e0cdf7b469eefec711fa3535b7440ec7
#
_cell.length_a   1.000
_cell.length_b   1.000
_cell.length_c   1.000
_cell.angle_alpha   90.00
_cell.angle_beta   90.00
_cell.angle_gamma   90.00
#
_symmetry.space_group_name_H-M   'P 1'
#
loop_
_entity.id
_entity.type
_entity.pdbx_description
1 polymer ?
#
loop_
_entity_poly.entity_id
_entity_poly.type
_entity_poly.pdbx_seq_one_letter_code
_entity_poly.pdbx_strand_id
1 'polypeptide(L)'
;MLVVESLALGIDRLKPLILEKLVKVLEEDGIHIRGIYERSDAKVRLQEGMERYKGFIGEPFDTKVEIVENGVRYLVDVKDGQKTGFFLDQKYNRLAIQRLCPGKRVLDCFTHTGSFALNAAVSGAKEV
;
A
#
# COMPACT_ATOMS: atom_id res chain seq x y z
N MET A 1 -9.58 0.19 5.73
CA MET A 1 -8.44 0.24 6.67
C MET A 1 -7.51 1.37 6.34
N LEU A 2 -6.72 1.81 7.33
CA LEU A 2 -5.62 2.75 7.12
C LEU A 2 -4.28 2.03 7.32
N VAL A 3 -3.30 2.36 6.49
CA VAL A 3 -1.89 2.05 6.74
C VAL A 3 -1.18 3.38 6.91
N VAL A 4 -0.51 3.54 8.05
CA VAL A 4 0.11 4.81 8.42
C VAL A 4 1.61 4.65 8.64
N GLU A 5 2.36 5.69 8.31
CA GLU A 5 3.79 5.78 8.56
C GLU A 5 4.08 7.15 9.17
N SER A 6 4.81 7.18 10.27
CA SER A 6 5.29 8.40 10.90
C SER A 6 6.81 8.42 10.92
N LEU A 7 7.43 9.40 10.26
CA LEU A 7 8.88 9.49 10.10
C LEU A 7 9.51 10.62 10.90
N ALA A 8 8.73 11.62 11.29
CA ALA A 8 9.20 12.80 12.03
C ALA A 8 8.68 12.81 13.46
N LEU A 9 9.53 13.16 14.42
CA LEU A 9 9.23 13.15 15.87
C LEU A 9 8.00 14.01 16.22
N GLY A 10 7.85 15.18 15.61
CA GLY A 10 6.70 16.06 15.87
C GLY A 10 5.38 15.41 15.45
N ILE A 11 5.35 14.77 14.28
CA ILE A 11 4.17 14.05 13.77
C ILE A 11 3.89 12.81 14.64
N ASP A 12 4.94 12.09 15.02
CA ASP A 12 4.80 10.90 15.87
C ASP A 12 4.14 11.20 17.21
N ARG A 13 4.51 12.33 17.83
CA ARG A 13 3.89 12.82 19.08
C ARG A 13 2.42 13.22 18.90
N LEU A 14 2.07 13.77 17.77
CA LEU A 14 0.69 14.19 17.46
C LEU A 14 -0.13 13.07 16.82
N LYS A 15 0.48 11.92 16.52
CA LYS A 15 -0.15 10.79 15.83
C LYS A 15 -1.52 10.39 16.41
N PRO A 16 -1.71 10.23 17.72
CA PRO A 16 -3.02 9.86 18.25
C PRO A 16 -4.12 10.86 17.87
N LEU A 17 -3.83 12.15 17.99
CA LEU A 17 -4.78 13.22 17.63
C LEU A 17 -5.03 13.25 16.12
N ILE A 18 -3.99 13.11 15.33
CA ILE A 18 -4.10 13.09 13.86
C ILE A 18 -4.98 11.92 13.41
N LEU A 19 -4.77 10.73 13.95
CA LEU A 19 -5.55 9.55 13.60
C LEU A 19 -7.00 9.66 14.04
N GLU A 20 -7.28 10.19 15.24
CA GLU A 20 -8.64 10.45 15.69
C GLU A 20 -9.39 11.35 14.69
N LYS A 21 -8.77 12.46 14.30
CA LYS A 21 -9.41 13.41 13.37
C LYS A 21 -9.53 12.85 11.96
N LEU A 22 -8.51 12.12 11.50
CA LEU A 22 -8.53 11.49 10.18
C LEU A 22 -9.66 10.46 10.08
N VAL A 23 -9.79 9.58 11.06
CA VAL A 23 -10.88 8.57 11.08
C VAL A 23 -12.22 9.27 11.07
N LYS A 24 -12.41 10.30 11.90
CA LYS A 24 -13.66 11.06 11.95
C LYS A 24 -14.02 11.66 10.59
N VAL A 25 -13.09 12.33 9.92
CA VAL A 25 -13.33 12.94 8.58
C VAL A 25 -13.67 11.86 7.55
N LEU A 26 -12.97 10.74 7.54
CA LEU A 26 -13.24 9.64 6.61
C LEU A 26 -14.62 9.02 6.86
N GLU A 27 -15.03 8.87 8.11
CA GLU A 27 -16.37 8.37 8.46
C GLU A 27 -17.48 9.35 8.06
N GLU A 28 -17.25 10.66 8.22
CA GLU A 28 -18.17 11.71 7.73
C GLU A 28 -18.33 11.65 6.19
N ASP A 29 -17.27 11.26 5.48
CA ASP A 29 -17.28 11.01 4.03
C ASP A 29 -17.86 9.61 3.65
N GLY A 30 -18.38 8.86 4.61
CA GLY A 30 -18.95 7.52 4.40
C GLY A 30 -17.91 6.40 4.23
N ILE A 31 -16.63 6.66 4.54
CA ILE A 31 -15.55 5.68 4.44
C ILE A 31 -15.38 5.00 5.80
N HIS A 32 -15.93 3.81 5.95
CA HIS A 32 -15.77 3.02 7.17
C HIS A 32 -14.35 2.46 7.30
N ILE A 33 -13.69 2.77 8.43
CA ILE A 33 -12.33 2.32 8.75
C ILE A 33 -12.39 1.06 9.61
N ARG A 34 -12.05 -0.09 9.02
CA ARG A 34 -12.02 -1.39 9.70
C ARG A 34 -10.93 -1.49 10.76
N GLY A 35 -9.82 -0.77 10.57
CA GLY A 35 -8.68 -0.77 11.49
C GLY A 35 -7.48 -0.02 10.94
N ILE A 36 -6.47 0.17 11.79
CA ILE A 36 -5.26 0.93 11.47
C ILE A 36 -4.04 0.06 11.72
N TYR A 37 -3.14 0.00 10.74
CA TYR A 37 -1.85 -0.67 10.85
C TYR A 37 -0.71 0.33 10.67
N GLU A 38 0.21 0.39 11.60
CA GLU A 38 1.37 1.29 11.54
C GLU A 38 2.58 0.57 10.95
N ARG A 39 3.22 1.19 9.97
CA ARG A 39 4.45 0.78 9.29
C ARG A 39 5.54 1.83 9.46
N SER A 40 5.79 2.24 10.71
CA SER A 40 6.85 3.20 11.09
C SER A 40 8.18 2.49 11.36
N ASP A 41 8.55 1.56 10.48
CA ASP A 41 9.74 0.72 10.61
C ASP A 41 10.94 1.19 9.77
N ALA A 42 10.87 2.38 9.18
CA ALA A 42 11.95 2.98 8.40
C ALA A 42 13.15 3.40 9.29
N LYS A 43 14.37 3.20 8.77
CA LYS A 43 15.62 3.52 9.51
C LYS A 43 15.78 5.00 9.83
N VAL A 44 15.17 5.89 9.04
CA VAL A 44 15.23 7.34 9.26
C VAL A 44 14.68 7.75 10.63
N ARG A 45 13.77 6.99 11.23
CA ARG A 45 13.24 7.25 12.58
C ARG A 45 14.34 7.29 13.65
N LEU A 46 15.37 6.46 13.49
CA LEU A 46 16.50 6.42 14.43
C LEU A 46 17.29 7.75 14.44
N GLN A 47 17.31 8.48 13.32
CA GLN A 47 17.95 9.80 13.23
C GLN A 47 17.17 10.87 13.99
N GLU A 48 15.86 10.69 14.14
CA GLU A 48 14.96 11.56 14.92
C GLU A 48 14.87 11.14 16.40
N GLY A 49 15.67 10.15 16.81
CA GLY A 49 15.65 9.61 18.19
C GLY A 49 14.42 8.75 18.52
N MET A 50 13.74 8.23 17.49
CA MET A 50 12.57 7.38 17.66
C MET A 50 12.93 5.91 17.39
N GLU A 51 12.28 4.99 18.10
CA GLU A 51 12.35 3.57 17.79
C GLU A 51 11.57 3.25 16.51
N ARG A 52 12.00 2.18 15.83
CA ARG A 52 11.24 1.60 14.73
C ARG A 52 10.03 0.86 15.28
N TYR A 53 8.87 1.06 14.66
CA TYR A 53 7.64 0.44 15.10
C TYR A 53 6.84 -0.13 13.93
N LYS A 54 6.24 -1.30 14.15
CA LYS A 54 5.33 -1.96 13.23
C LYS A 54 4.26 -2.69 14.04
N GLY A 55 2.98 -2.39 13.82
CA GLY A 55 1.92 -3.00 14.62
C GLY A 55 0.53 -2.42 14.37
N PHE A 56 -0.45 -3.02 15.03
CA PHE A 56 -1.83 -2.53 15.01
C PHE A 56 -1.99 -1.33 15.94
N ILE A 57 -2.81 -0.38 15.54
CA ILE A 57 -3.35 0.66 16.41
C ILE A 57 -4.82 0.32 16.64
N GLY A 58 -5.14 -0.08 17.87
CA GLY A 58 -6.42 -0.65 18.24
C GLY A 58 -6.50 -2.16 17.96
N GLU A 59 -7.69 -2.66 17.61
CA GLU A 59 -7.94 -4.08 17.44
C GLU A 59 -7.25 -4.68 16.20
N PRO A 60 -6.68 -5.89 16.30
CA PRO A 60 -6.10 -6.59 15.17
C PRO A 60 -7.14 -6.95 14.09
N PHE A 61 -6.69 -6.98 12.85
CA PHE A 61 -7.49 -7.40 11.70
C PHE A 61 -6.62 -8.19 10.70
N ASP A 62 -7.28 -8.84 9.72
CA ASP A 62 -6.56 -9.51 8.63
C ASP A 62 -5.83 -8.47 7.77
N THR A 63 -4.50 -8.59 7.73
CA THR A 63 -3.61 -7.68 6.99
C THR A 63 -3.49 -8.01 5.51
N LYS A 64 -4.00 -9.17 5.09
CA LYS A 64 -4.12 -9.52 3.67
C LYS A 64 -5.42 -8.94 3.13
N VAL A 65 -5.29 -8.01 2.21
CA VAL A 65 -6.43 -7.28 1.65
C VAL A 65 -6.44 -7.35 0.14
N GLU A 66 -7.63 -7.52 -0.40
CA GLU A 66 -7.83 -7.37 -1.81
C GLU A 66 -7.98 -5.89 -2.16
N ILE A 67 -7.24 -5.46 -3.19
CA ILE A 67 -7.37 -4.14 -3.78
C ILE A 67 -7.63 -4.27 -5.28
N VAL A 68 -8.28 -3.27 -5.87
CA VAL A 68 -8.51 -3.17 -7.30
C VAL A 68 -7.87 -1.90 -7.83
N GLU A 69 -7.00 -2.04 -8.83
CA GLU A 69 -6.38 -0.92 -9.50
C GLU A 69 -6.32 -1.18 -11.01
N ASN A 70 -6.74 -0.22 -11.82
CA ASN A 70 -6.77 -0.35 -13.29
C ASN A 70 -7.54 -1.59 -13.81
N GLY A 71 -8.57 -2.03 -13.07
CA GLY A 71 -9.33 -3.24 -13.39
C GLY A 71 -8.65 -4.56 -12.98
N VAL A 72 -7.47 -4.52 -12.41
CA VAL A 72 -6.71 -5.68 -11.92
C VAL A 72 -6.90 -5.84 -10.44
N ARG A 73 -7.13 -7.08 -9.98
CA ARG A 73 -7.27 -7.44 -8.56
C ARG A 73 -5.94 -7.93 -8.02
N TYR A 74 -5.56 -7.44 -6.84
CA TYR A 74 -4.34 -7.84 -6.13
C TYR A 74 -4.67 -8.25 -4.71
N LEU A 75 -4.01 -9.30 -4.24
CA LEU A 75 -3.94 -9.60 -2.81
C LEU A 75 -2.67 -8.96 -2.24
N VAL A 76 -2.85 -7.99 -1.35
CA VAL A 76 -1.76 -7.20 -0.76
C VAL A 76 -1.64 -7.52 0.72
N ASP A 77 -0.44 -7.80 1.19
CA ASP A 77 -0.15 -7.93 2.62
C ASP A 77 0.46 -6.62 3.15
N VAL A 78 -0.33 -5.88 3.93
CA VAL A 78 0.12 -4.59 4.49
C VAL A 78 1.07 -4.77 5.66
N LYS A 79 1.10 -5.95 6.27
CA LYS A 79 2.00 -6.28 7.37
C LYS A 79 3.38 -6.68 6.87
N ASP A 80 3.46 -7.65 5.94
CA ASP A 80 4.71 -8.26 5.54
C ASP A 80 5.14 -7.89 4.11
N GLY A 81 4.28 -7.20 3.36
CA GLY A 81 4.62 -6.65 2.06
C GLY A 81 5.68 -5.55 2.14
N GLN A 82 6.38 -5.34 1.02
CA GLN A 82 7.40 -4.29 0.91
C GLN A 82 6.76 -2.90 1.10
N LYS A 83 7.44 -1.99 1.78
CA LYS A 83 6.93 -0.67 2.19
C LYS A 83 5.57 -0.82 2.92
N THR A 84 4.52 -0.21 2.41
CA THR A 84 3.15 -0.29 2.93
C THR A 84 2.32 -1.40 2.28
N GLY A 85 2.96 -2.36 1.61
CA GLY A 85 2.34 -3.52 0.97
C GLY A 85 2.13 -3.37 -0.55
N PHE A 86 2.01 -2.15 -1.06
CA PHE A 86 1.80 -1.88 -2.48
C PHE A 86 2.34 -0.51 -2.89
N PHE A 87 2.86 -0.39 -4.11
CA PHE A 87 3.42 0.84 -4.65
C PHE A 87 2.35 1.66 -5.37
N LEU A 88 1.59 2.47 -4.64
CA LEU A 88 0.48 3.27 -5.19
C LEU A 88 0.94 4.30 -6.23
N ASP A 89 2.15 4.84 -6.08
CA ASP A 89 2.78 5.79 -7.00
C ASP A 89 2.97 5.25 -8.43
N GLN A 90 3.04 3.91 -8.57
CA GLN A 90 3.21 3.24 -9.87
C GLN A 90 1.90 3.01 -10.65
N LYS A 91 0.76 3.44 -10.15
CA LYS A 91 -0.56 3.20 -10.75
C LYS A 91 -0.62 3.57 -12.23
N TYR A 92 -0.15 4.76 -12.57
CA TYR A 92 -0.19 5.24 -13.96
C TYR A 92 0.84 4.55 -14.86
N ASN A 93 1.99 4.16 -14.32
CA ASN A 93 2.97 3.37 -15.05
C ASN A 93 2.43 1.99 -15.38
N ARG A 94 1.76 1.33 -14.44
CA ARG A 94 1.07 0.06 -14.68
C ARG A 94 -0.04 0.18 -15.73
N LEU A 95 -0.80 1.27 -15.70
CA LEU A 95 -1.81 1.53 -16.73
C LEU A 95 -1.18 1.78 -18.11
N ALA A 96 -0.06 2.50 -18.16
CA ALA A 96 0.60 2.83 -19.42
C ALA A 96 1.11 1.59 -20.17
N ILE A 97 1.64 0.58 -19.47
CA ILE A 97 2.16 -0.62 -20.11
C ILE A 97 1.05 -1.47 -20.76
N GLN A 98 -0.19 -1.38 -20.29
CA GLN A 98 -1.32 -2.13 -20.85
C GLN A 98 -1.46 -1.90 -22.36
N ARG A 99 -1.13 -0.70 -22.86
CA ARG A 99 -1.18 -0.36 -24.29
C ARG A 99 -0.07 -1.02 -25.10
N LEU A 100 1.00 -1.47 -24.48
CA LEU A 100 2.19 -2.01 -25.13
C LEU A 100 2.19 -3.55 -25.19
N CYS A 101 1.38 -4.19 -24.34
CA CYS A 101 1.44 -5.62 -24.10
C CYS A 101 0.60 -6.51 -25.04
N PRO A 102 -0.48 -6.05 -25.72
CA PRO A 102 -1.33 -6.95 -26.51
C PRO A 102 -0.54 -7.75 -27.54
N GLY A 103 -0.65 -9.10 -27.46
CA GLY A 103 0.04 -10.04 -28.35
C GLY A 103 1.55 -10.15 -28.14
N LYS A 104 2.12 -9.47 -27.15
CA LYS A 104 3.57 -9.50 -26.86
C LYS A 104 3.91 -10.58 -25.84
N ARG A 105 5.18 -11.00 -25.87
CA ARG A 105 5.81 -11.71 -24.75
C ARG A 105 6.42 -10.65 -23.83
N VAL A 106 6.12 -10.73 -22.54
CA VAL A 106 6.52 -9.75 -21.53
C VAL A 106 7.36 -10.45 -20.47
N LEU A 107 8.48 -9.86 -20.11
CA LEU A 107 9.30 -10.27 -18.98
C LEU A 107 9.20 -9.16 -17.90
N ASP A 108 8.69 -9.50 -16.74
CA ASP A 108 8.67 -8.62 -15.57
C ASP A 108 9.86 -8.96 -14.66
N CYS A 109 10.87 -8.09 -14.68
CA CYS A 109 12.04 -8.18 -13.79
C CYS A 109 11.77 -7.42 -12.49
N PHE A 110 12.12 -8.02 -11.34
CA PHE A 110 11.86 -7.46 -10.01
C PHE A 110 10.36 -7.33 -9.69
N THR A 111 9.62 -8.34 -10.02
CA THR A 111 8.16 -8.37 -10.14
C THR A 111 7.38 -8.01 -8.85
N HIS A 112 7.99 -8.13 -7.66
CA HIS A 112 7.33 -7.87 -6.36
C HIS A 112 6.01 -8.66 -6.23
N THR A 113 4.84 -7.98 -6.20
CA THR A 113 3.51 -8.62 -6.20
C THR A 113 3.03 -9.02 -7.60
N GLY A 114 3.87 -8.98 -8.62
CA GLY A 114 3.47 -9.24 -10.00
C GLY A 114 2.62 -8.14 -10.62
N SER A 115 2.66 -6.93 -10.08
CA SER A 115 1.69 -5.90 -10.46
C SER A 115 1.82 -5.44 -11.92
N PHE A 116 3.03 -5.38 -12.47
CA PHE A 116 3.24 -5.11 -13.89
C PHE A 116 2.88 -6.33 -14.75
N ALA A 117 3.30 -7.53 -14.34
CA ALA A 117 2.97 -8.79 -15.00
C ALA A 117 1.45 -8.99 -15.14
N LEU A 118 0.70 -8.76 -14.06
CA LEU A 118 -0.76 -8.87 -14.08
C LEU A 118 -1.42 -7.84 -14.99
N ASN A 119 -0.94 -6.59 -15.02
CA ASN A 119 -1.42 -5.59 -15.98
C ASN A 119 -1.13 -6.00 -17.43
N ALA A 120 0.04 -6.57 -17.72
CA ALA A 120 0.37 -7.11 -19.02
C ALA A 120 -0.56 -8.26 -19.41
N ALA A 121 -0.79 -9.20 -18.50
CA ALA A 121 -1.64 -10.37 -18.75
C ALA A 121 -3.09 -9.97 -19.05
N VAL A 122 -3.71 -9.11 -18.22
CA VAL A 122 -5.12 -8.70 -18.44
C VAL A 122 -5.29 -7.85 -19.71
N SER A 123 -4.23 -7.22 -20.21
CA SER A 123 -4.26 -6.45 -21.46
C SER A 123 -4.00 -7.28 -22.71
N GLY A 124 -3.91 -8.61 -22.61
CA GLY A 124 -3.78 -9.50 -23.74
C GLY A 124 -2.34 -9.78 -24.16
N ALA A 125 -1.38 -9.74 -23.25
CA ALA A 125 -0.06 -10.29 -23.51
C ALA A 125 -0.16 -11.76 -23.88
N LYS A 126 0.65 -12.21 -24.85
CA LYS A 126 0.70 -13.61 -25.28
C LYS A 126 1.32 -14.51 -24.22
N GLU A 127 2.27 -13.98 -23.47
CA GLU A 127 3.04 -14.66 -22.44
C GLU A 127 3.61 -13.60 -21.46
N VAL A 128 3.60 -13.92 -20.17
CA VAL A 128 4.18 -13.06 -19.11
C VAL A 128 5.03 -13.90 -18.18
#